data_122a4bfa4da2e31469901bbba923d1cb
#
_entry.id   122a4bfa4da2e31469901bbba923d1cb
#
_cell.length_a   1.000
_cell.length_b   1.000
_cell.length_c   1.000
_cell.angle_alpha   90.00
_cell.angle_beta   90.00
_cell.angle_gamma   90.00
#
_symmetry.space_group_name_H-M   'P 1'
#
loop_
_entity.id
_entity.type
_entity.pdbx_description
1 polymer ?
#
loop_
_entity_poly.entity_id
_entity_poly.type
_entity_poly.pdbx_seq_one_letter_code
_entity_poly.pdbx_strand_id
1 'polypeptide(L)'
;NKALPGVQSFNGPFSCLNMARYGIAWGSLGADEFCMNAALEYSLDRIQFKKPLASKQLIQKKLADMQTEITLGLHSVLRLGRLIDSEKMKPEMISLLKRNNCQKALDIARESRDIHGGNGISDEYHVIRHAMNLEAVNTYEGTSDIHSLILGKGLTNISSF
;
A
#
# COMPACT_ATOMS: atom_id res chain seq x y z
N ASN A 1 3.83 40.33 0.44
CA ASN A 1 3.73 39.25 -0.54
C ASN A 1 4.40 38.02 0.02
N LYS A 2 3.62 36.94 0.30
CA LYS A 2 4.12 35.70 0.92
C LYS A 2 4.24 34.57 -0.12
N ALA A 3 4.50 34.91 -1.38
CA ALA A 3 4.70 33.88 -2.42
C ALA A 3 6.07 33.21 -2.26
N LEU A 4 6.12 31.88 -2.47
CA LEU A 4 7.37 31.15 -2.46
C LEU A 4 8.23 31.54 -3.68
N PRO A 5 9.52 31.87 -3.49
CA PRO A 5 10.40 32.23 -4.60
C PRO A 5 10.51 31.10 -5.62
N GLY A 6 10.45 31.43 -6.90
CA GLY A 6 10.62 30.46 -7.98
C GLY A 6 9.46 29.50 -8.23
N VAL A 7 8.34 29.65 -7.52
CA VAL A 7 7.16 28.79 -7.67
C VAL A 7 5.98 29.57 -8.23
N GLN A 8 5.40 29.08 -9.30
CA GLN A 8 4.17 29.66 -9.89
C GLN A 8 3.00 28.72 -9.67
N SER A 9 1.88 29.27 -9.15
CA SER A 9 0.63 28.52 -8.95
C SER A 9 0.80 27.30 -8.03
N PHE A 10 0.13 26.20 -8.31
CA PHE A 10 0.13 24.95 -7.54
C PHE A 10 1.33 24.04 -7.81
N ASN A 11 2.27 24.41 -8.69
CA ASN A 11 3.41 23.55 -9.05
C ASN A 11 4.29 23.21 -7.85
N GLY A 12 4.50 24.16 -6.92
CA GLY A 12 5.26 23.89 -5.69
C GLY A 12 4.60 22.85 -4.79
N PRO A 13 3.35 23.05 -4.36
CA PRO A 13 2.62 22.06 -3.59
C PRO A 13 2.56 20.67 -4.28
N PHE A 14 2.30 20.60 -5.59
CA PHE A 14 2.26 19.33 -6.31
C PHE A 14 3.61 18.62 -6.38
N SER A 15 4.73 19.33 -6.46
CA SER A 15 6.05 18.69 -6.43
C SER A 15 6.31 18.03 -5.06
N CYS A 16 5.99 18.71 -3.96
CA CYS A 16 6.07 18.11 -2.62
C CYS A 16 5.15 16.90 -2.47
N LEU A 17 3.90 17.02 -2.91
CA LEU A 17 2.94 15.90 -2.85
C LEU A 17 3.40 14.68 -3.64
N ASN A 18 4.03 14.86 -4.80
CA ASN A 18 4.54 13.75 -5.59
C ASN A 18 5.63 12.96 -4.84
N MET A 19 6.57 13.66 -4.21
CA MET A 19 7.61 12.99 -3.42
C MET A 19 7.05 12.33 -2.16
N ALA A 20 6.09 12.97 -1.48
CA ALA A 20 5.39 12.38 -0.34
C ALA A 20 4.65 11.10 -0.75
N ARG A 21 3.91 11.10 -1.86
CA ARG A 21 3.19 9.94 -2.39
C ARG A 21 4.11 8.79 -2.75
N TYR A 22 5.30 9.06 -3.27
CA TYR A 22 6.33 8.04 -3.49
C TYR A 22 6.78 7.41 -2.17
N GLY A 23 7.07 8.22 -1.15
CA GLY A 23 7.39 7.73 0.19
C GLY A 23 6.26 6.90 0.81
N ILE A 24 5.00 7.29 0.61
CA ILE A 24 3.82 6.53 1.07
C ILE A 24 3.72 5.17 0.37
N ALA A 25 4.00 5.12 -0.94
CA ALA A 25 4.00 3.86 -1.68
C ALA A 25 5.07 2.87 -1.18
N TRP A 26 6.19 3.34 -0.62
CA TRP A 26 7.16 2.54 0.11
C TRP A 26 6.67 2.15 1.51
N GLY A 27 6.19 3.11 2.27
CA GLY A 27 5.78 2.90 3.66
C GLY A 27 4.64 1.88 3.81
N SER A 28 3.73 1.83 2.84
CA SER A 28 2.66 0.83 2.84
C SER A 28 3.19 -0.61 2.73
N LEU A 29 4.27 -0.83 1.97
CA LEU A 29 4.89 -2.15 1.83
C LEU A 29 5.52 -2.65 3.14
N GLY A 30 6.06 -1.76 3.96
CA GLY A 30 6.56 -2.16 5.29
C GLY A 30 5.43 -2.63 6.23
N ALA A 31 4.25 -2.02 6.12
CA ALA A 31 3.07 -2.50 6.86
C ALA A 31 2.58 -3.85 6.33
N ASP A 32 2.66 -4.07 5.02
CA ASP A 32 2.33 -5.36 4.39
C ASP A 32 3.20 -6.49 4.89
N GLU A 33 4.52 -6.28 4.87
CA GLU A 33 5.51 -7.27 5.33
C GLU A 33 5.27 -7.61 6.80
N PHE A 34 5.00 -6.61 7.64
CA PHE A 34 4.65 -6.85 9.04
C PHE A 34 3.40 -7.72 9.16
N CYS A 35 2.30 -7.34 8.49
CA CYS A 35 1.02 -8.05 8.59
C CYS A 35 1.12 -9.48 8.05
N MET A 36 1.85 -9.69 6.95
CA MET A 36 2.09 -11.01 6.40
C MET A 36 2.90 -11.88 7.36
N ASN A 37 3.99 -11.37 7.93
CA ASN A 37 4.83 -12.11 8.87
C ASN A 37 4.06 -12.47 10.15
N ALA A 38 3.28 -11.54 10.70
CA ALA A 38 2.42 -11.80 11.85
C ALA A 38 1.40 -12.92 11.55
N ALA A 39 0.77 -12.89 10.38
CA ALA A 39 -0.16 -13.93 9.96
C ALA A 39 0.53 -15.30 9.76
N LEU A 40 1.73 -15.29 9.19
CA LEU A 40 2.53 -16.52 8.99
C LEU A 40 2.90 -17.14 10.34
N GLU A 41 3.50 -16.40 11.24
CA GLU A 41 3.89 -16.87 12.58
C GLU A 41 2.68 -17.39 13.35
N TYR A 42 1.61 -16.58 13.42
CA TYR A 42 0.38 -17.00 14.08
C TYR A 42 -0.19 -18.28 13.50
N SER A 43 -0.22 -18.44 12.18
CA SER A 43 -0.77 -19.62 11.53
C SER A 43 0.08 -20.88 11.71
N LEU A 44 1.38 -20.75 11.94
CA LEU A 44 2.28 -21.85 12.28
C LEU A 44 2.07 -22.31 13.73
N ASP A 45 1.88 -21.39 14.65
CA ASP A 45 1.76 -21.68 16.09
C ASP A 45 0.35 -22.10 16.50
N ARG A 46 -0.68 -21.57 15.86
CA ARG A 46 -2.07 -21.83 16.21
C ARG A 46 -2.53 -23.20 15.77
N ILE A 47 -2.79 -24.08 16.73
CA ILE A 47 -3.30 -25.44 16.47
C ILE A 47 -4.83 -25.42 16.49
N GLN A 48 -5.43 -25.90 15.38
CA GLN A 48 -6.86 -26.15 15.24
C GLN A 48 -7.06 -27.48 14.50
N PHE A 49 -8.02 -28.30 14.94
CA PHE A 49 -8.25 -29.61 14.37
C PHE A 49 -6.97 -30.48 14.35
N LYS A 50 -6.22 -30.43 15.44
CA LYS A 50 -4.97 -31.20 15.69
C LYS A 50 -3.81 -30.85 14.75
N LYS A 51 -3.86 -29.76 14.02
CA LYS A 51 -2.82 -29.31 13.07
C LYS A 51 -2.66 -27.79 13.11
N PRO A 52 -1.49 -27.26 12.76
CA PRO A 52 -1.33 -25.80 12.56
C PRO A 52 -2.32 -25.26 11.54
N LEU A 53 -2.78 -24.01 11.72
CA LEU A 53 -3.62 -23.34 10.73
C LEU A 53 -2.92 -23.27 9.36
N ALA A 54 -1.60 -23.06 9.33
CA ALA A 54 -0.79 -23.05 8.12
C ALA A 54 -0.89 -24.35 7.29
N SER A 55 -1.37 -25.46 7.86
CA SER A 55 -1.61 -26.70 7.12
C SER A 55 -2.89 -26.67 6.26
N LYS A 56 -3.70 -25.63 6.35
CA LYS A 56 -4.97 -25.50 5.62
C LYS A 56 -4.74 -24.79 4.29
N GLN A 57 -5.29 -25.36 3.22
CA GLN A 57 -5.12 -24.82 1.85
C GLN A 57 -5.56 -23.35 1.72
N LEU A 58 -6.67 -22.94 2.37
CA LEU A 58 -7.14 -21.56 2.31
C LEU A 58 -6.19 -20.59 3.01
N ILE A 59 -5.52 -21.00 4.08
CA ILE A 59 -4.50 -20.18 4.76
C ILE A 59 -3.26 -20.08 3.88
N GLN A 60 -2.78 -21.18 3.31
CA GLN A 60 -1.64 -21.17 2.40
C GLN A 60 -1.90 -20.30 1.17
N LYS A 61 -3.11 -20.36 0.61
CA LYS A 61 -3.51 -19.47 -0.49
C LYS A 61 -3.40 -18.00 -0.11
N LYS A 62 -3.97 -17.61 1.04
CA LYS A 62 -3.90 -16.22 1.53
C LYS A 62 -2.46 -15.75 1.70
N LEU A 63 -1.59 -16.55 2.32
CA LEU A 63 -0.17 -16.23 2.49
C LEU A 63 0.55 -16.10 1.14
N ALA A 64 0.26 -16.97 0.18
CA ALA A 64 0.85 -16.91 -1.16
C ALA A 64 0.40 -15.65 -1.92
N ASP A 65 -0.88 -15.28 -1.82
CA ASP A 65 -1.41 -14.06 -2.43
C ASP A 65 -0.75 -12.81 -1.83
N MET A 66 -0.63 -12.73 -0.50
CA MET A 66 0.07 -11.63 0.21
C MET A 66 1.52 -11.51 -0.27
N GLN A 67 2.28 -12.61 -0.27
CA GLN A 67 3.67 -12.63 -0.72
C GLN A 67 3.81 -12.15 -2.17
N THR A 68 2.89 -12.54 -3.04
CA THR A 68 2.88 -12.13 -4.45
C THR A 68 2.71 -10.62 -4.57
N GLU A 69 1.70 -10.06 -3.92
CA GLU A 69 1.41 -8.61 -3.99
C GLU A 69 2.54 -7.76 -3.41
N ILE A 70 3.12 -8.17 -2.27
CA ILE A 70 4.27 -7.51 -1.67
C ILE A 70 5.46 -7.51 -2.63
N THR A 71 5.77 -8.67 -3.22
CA THR A 71 6.90 -8.80 -4.16
C THR A 71 6.72 -7.89 -5.38
N LEU A 72 5.53 -7.89 -5.99
CA LEU A 72 5.23 -7.03 -7.14
C LEU A 72 5.29 -5.55 -6.76
N GLY A 73 4.77 -5.18 -5.58
CA GLY A 73 4.84 -3.82 -5.04
C GLY A 73 6.27 -3.33 -4.86
N LEU A 74 7.12 -4.14 -4.23
CA LEU A 74 8.55 -3.84 -4.00
C LEU A 74 9.30 -3.62 -5.32
N HIS A 75 9.14 -4.52 -6.28
CA HIS A 75 9.77 -4.37 -7.61
C HIS A 75 9.31 -3.12 -8.33
N SER A 76 8.00 -2.83 -8.27
CA SER A 76 7.42 -1.68 -8.96
C SER A 76 7.89 -0.36 -8.37
N VAL A 77 7.91 -0.23 -7.04
CA VAL A 77 8.33 1.00 -6.37
C VAL A 77 9.83 1.22 -6.48
N LEU A 78 10.65 0.16 -6.46
CA LEU A 78 12.08 0.24 -6.76
C LEU A 78 12.33 0.72 -8.21
N ARG A 79 11.57 0.20 -9.16
CA ARG A 79 11.64 0.67 -10.55
C ARG A 79 11.31 2.15 -10.66
N LEU A 80 10.28 2.61 -9.97
CA LEU A 80 9.92 4.03 -9.95
C LEU A 80 11.05 4.89 -9.35
N GLY A 81 11.71 4.45 -8.27
CA GLY A 81 12.87 5.15 -7.70
C GLY A 81 13.97 5.37 -8.72
N ARG A 82 14.33 4.33 -9.47
CA ARG A 82 15.32 4.44 -10.55
C ARG A 82 14.89 5.39 -11.68
N LEU A 83 13.59 5.52 -11.94
CA LEU A 83 13.06 6.50 -12.90
C LEU A 83 13.13 7.92 -12.35
N ILE A 84 12.92 8.11 -11.05
CA ILE A 84 13.11 9.40 -10.37
C ILE A 84 14.58 9.82 -10.47
N ASP A 85 15.51 8.94 -10.10
CA ASP A 85 16.97 9.22 -10.15
C ASP A 85 17.47 9.56 -11.56
N SER A 86 16.85 8.97 -12.59
CA SER A 86 17.19 9.24 -14.00
C SER A 86 16.36 10.35 -14.64
N GLU A 87 15.56 11.10 -13.87
CA GLU A 87 14.68 12.19 -14.33
C GLU A 87 13.65 11.77 -15.41
N LYS A 88 13.25 10.50 -15.42
CA LYS A 88 12.28 9.91 -16.36
C LYS A 88 10.90 9.65 -15.72
N MET A 89 10.74 10.04 -14.47
CA MET A 89 9.48 9.87 -13.75
C MET A 89 8.39 10.77 -14.31
N LYS A 90 7.17 10.23 -14.40
CA LYS A 90 5.95 10.98 -14.66
C LYS A 90 5.01 10.91 -13.46
N PRO A 91 4.25 11.98 -13.13
CA PRO A 91 3.35 12.00 -11.97
C PRO A 91 2.33 10.85 -11.95
N GLU A 92 1.89 10.38 -13.11
CA GLU A 92 0.97 9.27 -13.22
C GLU A 92 1.57 7.95 -12.69
N MET A 93 2.89 7.76 -12.83
CA MET A 93 3.57 6.57 -12.31
C MET A 93 3.55 6.55 -10.78
N ILE A 94 3.70 7.70 -10.13
CA ILE A 94 3.55 7.84 -8.67
C ILE A 94 2.12 7.53 -8.24
N SER A 95 1.14 8.12 -8.95
CA SER A 95 -0.28 7.88 -8.69
C SER A 95 -0.65 6.40 -8.81
N LEU A 96 -0.12 5.71 -9.82
CA LEU A 96 -0.31 4.27 -10.00
C LEU A 96 0.16 3.49 -8.78
N LEU A 97 1.39 3.74 -8.31
CA LEU A 97 1.97 2.96 -7.22
C LEU A 97 1.39 3.33 -5.85
N LYS A 98 1.14 4.63 -5.58
CA LYS A 98 0.46 5.01 -4.34
C LYS A 98 -0.91 4.35 -4.24
N ARG A 99 -1.71 4.42 -5.31
CA ARG A 99 -3.03 3.79 -5.36
C ARG A 99 -2.95 2.27 -5.15
N ASN A 100 -2.06 1.59 -5.91
CA ASN A 100 -1.94 0.13 -5.85
C ASN A 100 -1.44 -0.34 -4.49
N ASN A 101 -0.29 0.16 -4.05
CA ASN A 101 0.38 -0.35 -2.86
C ASN A 101 -0.44 -0.07 -1.59
N CYS A 102 -1.05 1.12 -1.45
CA CYS A 102 -1.88 1.41 -0.29
C CYS A 102 -3.15 0.54 -0.24
N GLN A 103 -3.78 0.27 -1.39
CA GLN A 103 -4.95 -0.61 -1.43
C GLN A 103 -4.56 -2.05 -1.08
N LYS A 104 -3.46 -2.55 -1.67
CA LYS A 104 -2.97 -3.90 -1.38
C LYS A 104 -2.54 -4.07 0.07
N ALA A 105 -1.90 -3.05 0.65
CA ALA A 105 -1.57 -3.01 2.06
C ALA A 105 -2.81 -3.19 2.94
N LEU A 106 -3.85 -2.44 2.65
CA LEU A 106 -5.10 -2.54 3.39
C LEU A 106 -5.75 -3.92 3.25
N ASP A 107 -5.75 -4.49 2.05
CA ASP A 107 -6.27 -5.83 1.80
C ASP A 107 -5.47 -6.89 2.58
N ILE A 108 -4.14 -6.81 2.57
CA ILE A 108 -3.23 -7.70 3.31
C ILE A 108 -3.45 -7.58 4.82
N ALA A 109 -3.59 -6.38 5.34
CA ALA A 109 -3.86 -6.18 6.78
C ALA A 109 -5.21 -6.77 7.19
N ARG A 110 -6.25 -6.66 6.35
CA ARG A 110 -7.56 -7.28 6.58
C ARG A 110 -7.50 -8.80 6.52
N GLU A 111 -6.77 -9.37 5.57
CA GLU A 111 -6.54 -10.82 5.48
C GLU A 111 -5.73 -11.35 6.67
N SER A 112 -4.69 -10.61 7.10
CA SER A 112 -3.92 -10.92 8.31
C SER A 112 -4.83 -10.95 9.54
N ARG A 113 -5.65 -9.91 9.73
CA ARG A 113 -6.65 -9.86 10.80
C ARG A 113 -7.60 -11.06 10.76
N ASP A 114 -8.04 -11.47 9.55
CA ASP A 114 -8.92 -12.62 9.36
C ASP A 114 -8.24 -13.95 9.76
N ILE A 115 -6.99 -14.16 9.38
CA ILE A 115 -6.20 -15.34 9.78
C ILE A 115 -6.08 -15.47 11.30
N HIS A 116 -5.97 -14.35 12.02
CA HIS A 116 -5.93 -14.32 13.48
C HIS A 116 -7.30 -14.62 14.14
N GLY A 117 -8.39 -14.61 13.37
CA GLY A 117 -9.74 -14.83 13.90
C GLY A 117 -10.11 -13.78 14.96
N GLY A 118 -10.64 -14.20 16.12
CA GLY A 118 -10.98 -13.30 17.22
C GLY A 118 -9.77 -12.54 17.78
N ASN A 119 -8.59 -13.15 17.79
CA ASN A 119 -7.36 -12.50 18.22
C ASN A 119 -6.95 -11.34 17.31
N GLY A 120 -7.35 -11.37 16.03
CA GLY A 120 -7.07 -10.31 15.07
C GLY A 120 -7.76 -8.97 15.37
N ILE A 121 -8.69 -8.92 16.33
CA ILE A 121 -9.35 -7.69 16.78
C ILE A 121 -8.63 -7.09 18.01
N SER A 122 -7.79 -7.88 18.67
CA SER A 122 -6.97 -7.42 19.81
C SER A 122 -5.76 -6.64 19.31
N ASP A 123 -5.42 -5.54 20.00
CA ASP A 123 -4.24 -4.73 19.67
C ASP A 123 -2.90 -5.43 19.99
N GLU A 124 -2.93 -6.48 20.80
CA GLU A 124 -1.74 -7.27 21.15
C GLU A 124 -1.04 -7.91 19.96
N TYR A 125 -1.80 -8.19 18.88
CA TYR A 125 -1.26 -8.73 17.62
C TYR A 125 -0.92 -7.65 16.60
N HIS A 126 -1.25 -6.41 16.88
CA HIS A 126 -0.99 -5.22 16.07
C HIS A 126 -1.64 -5.19 14.67
N VAL A 127 -2.17 -6.29 14.18
CA VAL A 127 -2.75 -6.37 12.82
C VAL A 127 -3.96 -5.45 12.65
N ILE A 128 -4.83 -5.33 13.67
CA ILE A 128 -5.98 -4.41 13.61
C ILE A 128 -5.53 -2.95 13.59
N ARG A 129 -4.48 -2.60 14.34
CA ARG A 129 -3.90 -1.26 14.32
C ARG A 129 -3.37 -0.90 12.93
N HIS A 130 -2.66 -1.82 12.27
CA HIS A 130 -2.23 -1.62 10.89
C HIS A 130 -3.40 -1.46 9.93
N ALA A 131 -4.46 -2.26 10.07
CA ALA A 131 -5.66 -2.12 9.24
C ALA A 131 -6.30 -0.73 9.40
N MET A 132 -6.47 -0.24 10.64
CA MET A 132 -7.00 1.11 10.89
C MET A 132 -6.10 2.21 10.33
N ASN A 133 -4.78 2.11 10.52
CA ASN A 133 -3.83 3.07 9.98
C ASN A 133 -3.86 3.10 8.45
N LEU A 134 -3.98 1.95 7.83
CA LEU A 134 -3.97 1.82 6.37
C LEU A 134 -5.25 2.34 5.72
N GLU A 135 -6.38 2.38 6.43
CA GLU A 135 -7.57 3.12 5.97
C GLU A 135 -7.25 4.62 5.80
N ALA A 136 -6.51 5.21 6.76
CA ALA A 136 -6.06 6.60 6.64
C ALA A 136 -5.04 6.76 5.50
N VAL A 137 -4.06 5.85 5.38
CA VAL A 137 -3.03 5.86 4.34
C VAL A 137 -3.64 5.75 2.94
N ASN A 138 -4.67 4.92 2.77
CA ASN A 138 -5.39 4.77 1.51
C ASN A 138 -6.19 6.03 1.13
N THR A 139 -6.54 6.86 2.12
CA THR A 139 -7.38 8.04 1.94
C THR A 139 -6.59 9.33 1.72
N TYR A 140 -5.53 9.57 2.50
CA TYR A 140 -4.78 10.81 2.45
C TYR A 140 -3.85 10.93 1.23
N GLU A 141 -3.32 12.13 0.98
CA GLU A 141 -2.41 12.43 -0.15
C GLU A 141 -3.02 12.09 -1.54
N GLY A 142 -4.33 12.13 -1.61
CA GLY A 142 -5.15 11.70 -2.73
C GLY A 142 -5.75 10.31 -2.50
N THR A 143 -7.07 10.24 -2.57
CA THR A 143 -7.79 8.97 -2.47
C THR A 143 -7.49 8.08 -3.67
N SER A 144 -7.79 6.79 -3.55
CA SER A 144 -7.70 5.83 -4.66
C SER A 144 -8.43 6.33 -5.92
N ASP A 145 -9.59 6.99 -5.74
CA ASP A 145 -10.38 7.55 -6.85
C ASP A 145 -9.67 8.71 -7.54
N ILE A 146 -9.11 9.65 -6.78
CA ILE A 146 -8.33 10.76 -7.35
C ILE A 146 -7.15 10.24 -8.16
N HIS A 147 -6.43 9.24 -7.67
CA HIS A 147 -5.35 8.61 -8.42
C HIS A 147 -5.84 7.89 -9.67
N SER A 148 -7.04 7.28 -9.63
CA SER A 148 -7.68 6.68 -10.80
C SER A 148 -7.99 7.71 -11.88
N LEU A 149 -8.48 8.90 -11.49
CA LEU A 149 -8.74 10.00 -12.42
C LEU A 149 -7.44 10.54 -13.06
N ILE A 150 -6.36 10.66 -12.28
CA ILE A 150 -5.04 11.05 -12.80
C ILE A 150 -4.55 10.04 -13.85
N LEU A 151 -4.67 8.73 -13.56
CA LEU A 151 -4.31 7.67 -14.50
C LEU A 151 -5.19 7.68 -15.74
N GLY A 152 -6.50 7.82 -15.57
CA GLY A 152 -7.46 7.89 -16.67
C GLY A 152 -7.15 9.03 -17.62
N LYS A 153 -6.85 10.22 -17.08
CA LYS A 153 -6.40 11.37 -17.87
C LYS A 153 -5.09 11.08 -18.63
N GLY A 154 -4.12 10.45 -17.97
CA GLY A 154 -2.84 10.08 -18.60
C GLY A 154 -2.98 9.09 -19.75
N LEU A 155 -3.97 8.20 -19.68
CA LEU A 155 -4.25 7.20 -20.72
C LEU A 155 -5.07 7.77 -21.89
N THR A 156 -6.06 8.61 -21.60
CA THR A 156 -7.05 9.06 -22.58
C THR A 156 -6.78 10.46 -23.13
N ASN A 157 -5.93 11.24 -22.46
CA ASN A 157 -5.75 12.69 -22.65
C ASN A 157 -7.03 13.52 -22.45
N ILE A 158 -8.05 12.95 -21.78
CA ILE A 158 -9.31 13.62 -21.45
C ILE A 158 -9.39 13.81 -19.95
N SER A 159 -9.61 15.06 -19.51
CA SER A 159 -9.86 15.35 -18.09
C SER A 159 -11.27 14.91 -17.72
N SER A 160 -11.40 14.29 -16.55
CA SER A 160 -12.70 13.90 -15.99
C SER A 160 -13.27 14.92 -15.00
N PHE A 161 -12.55 16.04 -14.79
CA PHE A 161 -12.93 17.18 -13.94
C PHE A 161 -12.24 18.46 -14.40
#